data_91c2f6f3bd7d79e2f47a210e2c712608
#
_entry.id   91c2f6f3bd7d79e2f47a210e2c712608
#
_cell.length_a   1.000
_cell.length_b   1.000
_cell.length_c   1.000
_cell.angle_alpha   90.00
_cell.angle_beta   90.00
_cell.angle_gamma   90.00
#
_symmetry.space_group_name_H-M   'P 1'
#
loop_
_entity.id
_entity.type
_entity.pdbx_description
1 polymer ?
#
loop_
_entity_poly.entity_id
_entity_poly.type
_entity_poly.pdbx_seq_one_letter_code
_entity_poly.pdbx_strand_id
1 'polypeptide(L)'
;MEQIKRHLRSAAGYLAVCAKWLVLAALVGCVVGPLGGAFGLALNWANATRGAYPWLLYLLPVAGLVIVFLYHRFDPDGGGSTNQIFVSVREHKPLTLRTAPLIFVSTVATHLFGGSSGREGAALLLGGSVSGQLGRALRLENRDCRLMTMCGMAGAFSAIFGTPLAATIFTLEVVDVGSMQYAALLPCLVSALLGVFISGKMGLAPEAFVLQAEAAPTPDNLVRVIILGALLSALSIFFCELLHVTPKLYRKFFPNIYLRVATGGVLIIALTKLLGTTDYNGAGTAVIEAAIDGEAVPCAFLLKMLFTALTLGAGFKGGEIVPIFFTGATFGCVAAPLLGLPPQLGAALGMVALFCGCTNSPLASICLAIEVFGGQCVSLFALACAVSYMLSSYFSLYREQHFLHSKLRIVGVQRVHGHWSETDAAHLTTNDDGEN
;
A
#
# COMPACT_ATOMS: atom_id res chain seq x y z
N MET A 1 0.41 2.51 -52.42
CA MET A 1 0.46 1.09 -51.99
C MET A 1 1.53 0.82 -50.96
N GLU A 2 2.76 1.34 -51.07
CA GLU A 2 3.81 1.12 -50.04
C GLU A 2 3.51 1.72 -48.68
N GLN A 3 2.95 2.93 -48.60
CA GLN A 3 2.50 3.54 -47.35
C GLN A 3 1.47 2.68 -46.61
N ILE A 4 0.49 2.15 -47.31
CA ILE A 4 -0.54 1.27 -46.77
C ILE A 4 0.10 -0.03 -46.22
N LYS A 5 1.02 -0.63 -46.98
CA LYS A 5 1.76 -1.83 -46.54
C LYS A 5 2.62 -1.55 -45.28
N ARG A 6 3.23 -0.35 -45.22
CA ARG A 6 3.99 0.08 -44.01
C ARG A 6 3.07 0.24 -42.80
N HIS A 7 1.91 0.88 -42.93
CA HIS A 7 0.93 1.02 -41.86
C HIS A 7 0.37 -0.33 -41.43
N LEU A 8 0.07 -1.25 -42.36
CA LEU A 8 -0.40 -2.60 -42.01
C LEU A 8 0.66 -3.42 -41.26
N ARG A 9 1.95 -3.35 -41.67
CA ARG A 9 3.04 -4.01 -40.95
C ARG A 9 3.24 -3.43 -39.54
N SER A 10 3.17 -2.10 -39.41
CA SER A 10 3.24 -1.44 -38.10
C SER A 10 2.07 -1.86 -37.23
N ALA A 11 0.84 -1.86 -37.73
CA ALA A 11 -0.36 -2.30 -36.99
C ALA A 11 -0.24 -3.77 -36.56
N ALA A 12 0.24 -4.66 -37.45
CA ALA A 12 0.47 -6.05 -37.10
C ALA A 12 1.52 -6.21 -35.94
N GLY A 13 2.58 -5.37 -35.98
CA GLY A 13 3.58 -5.33 -34.91
C GLY A 13 2.98 -4.90 -33.55
N TYR A 14 2.17 -3.84 -33.54
CA TYR A 14 1.45 -3.41 -32.32
C TYR A 14 0.49 -4.47 -31.78
N LEU A 15 -0.27 -5.12 -32.65
CA LEU A 15 -1.17 -6.21 -32.28
C LEU A 15 -0.41 -7.39 -31.68
N ALA A 16 0.73 -7.77 -32.26
CA ALA A 16 1.57 -8.85 -31.73
C ALA A 16 2.11 -8.53 -30.32
N VAL A 17 2.58 -7.29 -30.10
CA VAL A 17 3.04 -6.85 -28.77
C VAL A 17 1.89 -6.81 -27.76
N CYS A 18 0.72 -6.31 -28.18
CA CYS A 18 -0.48 -6.30 -27.33
C CYS A 18 -0.90 -7.73 -26.96
N ALA A 19 -0.96 -8.65 -27.93
CA ALA A 19 -1.28 -10.06 -27.68
C ALA A 19 -0.26 -10.73 -26.74
N LYS A 20 1.04 -10.47 -26.93
CA LYS A 20 2.10 -10.94 -25.99
C LYS A 20 1.79 -10.51 -24.57
N TRP A 21 1.50 -9.22 -24.35
CA TRP A 21 1.26 -8.70 -23.00
C TRP A 21 -0.05 -9.15 -22.41
N LEU A 22 -1.10 -9.35 -23.20
CA LEU A 22 -2.36 -9.95 -22.73
C LEU A 22 -2.15 -11.37 -22.21
N VAL A 23 -1.39 -12.19 -22.96
CA VAL A 23 -1.07 -13.57 -22.55
C VAL A 23 -0.21 -13.60 -21.29
N LEU A 24 0.86 -12.79 -21.24
CA LEU A 24 1.75 -12.73 -20.08
C LEU A 24 1.02 -12.20 -18.83
N ALA A 25 0.21 -11.17 -18.97
CA ALA A 25 -0.60 -10.62 -17.88
C ALA A 25 -1.64 -11.61 -17.38
N ALA A 26 -2.30 -12.33 -18.28
CA ALA A 26 -3.23 -13.39 -17.92
C ALA A 26 -2.52 -14.53 -17.17
N LEU A 27 -1.34 -14.94 -17.61
CA LEU A 27 -0.52 -15.94 -16.92
C LEU A 27 -0.15 -15.47 -15.50
N VAL A 28 0.28 -14.21 -15.34
CA VAL A 28 0.55 -13.62 -14.02
C VAL A 28 -0.71 -13.61 -13.16
N GLY A 29 -1.85 -13.14 -13.66
CA GLY A 29 -3.11 -13.12 -12.92
C GLY A 29 -3.57 -14.50 -12.46
N CYS A 30 -3.39 -15.52 -13.33
CA CYS A 30 -3.70 -16.92 -13.00
C CYS A 30 -2.77 -17.52 -11.92
N VAL A 31 -1.54 -17.05 -11.81
CA VAL A 31 -0.58 -17.50 -10.78
C VAL A 31 -0.77 -16.72 -9.48
N VAL A 32 -0.90 -15.40 -9.59
CA VAL A 32 -0.93 -14.51 -8.42
C VAL A 32 -2.33 -14.42 -7.79
N GLY A 33 -3.39 -14.61 -8.57
CA GLY A 33 -4.77 -14.63 -8.07
C GLY A 33 -5.01 -15.68 -6.99
N PRO A 34 -4.71 -16.97 -7.23
CA PRO A 34 -4.81 -18.01 -6.21
C PRO A 34 -3.91 -17.75 -5.01
N LEU A 35 -2.70 -17.22 -5.25
CA LEU A 35 -1.74 -16.93 -4.19
C LEU A 35 -2.24 -15.78 -3.28
N GLY A 36 -2.77 -14.70 -3.86
CA GLY A 36 -3.39 -13.61 -3.13
C GLY A 36 -4.66 -14.05 -2.40
N GLY A 37 -5.51 -14.86 -3.06
CA GLY A 37 -6.69 -15.46 -2.45
C GLY A 37 -6.36 -16.33 -1.25
N ALA A 38 -5.39 -17.23 -1.38
CA ALA A 38 -4.91 -18.07 -0.26
C ALA A 38 -4.34 -17.23 0.89
N PHE A 39 -3.60 -16.16 0.57
CA PHE A 39 -3.06 -15.24 1.57
C PHE A 39 -4.17 -14.49 2.31
N GLY A 40 -5.18 -13.97 1.60
CA GLY A 40 -6.34 -13.33 2.21
C GLY A 40 -7.13 -14.27 3.12
N LEU A 41 -7.41 -15.50 2.66
CA LEU A 41 -8.09 -16.52 3.46
C LEU A 41 -7.29 -16.93 4.70
N ALA A 42 -5.96 -17.08 4.57
CA ALA A 42 -5.08 -17.37 5.71
C ALA A 42 -5.08 -16.25 6.76
N LEU A 43 -5.16 -14.98 6.33
CA LEU A 43 -5.27 -13.84 7.24
C LEU A 43 -6.65 -13.78 7.92
N ASN A 44 -7.72 -14.06 7.19
CA ASN A 44 -9.06 -14.15 7.78
C ASN A 44 -9.12 -15.27 8.82
N TRP A 45 -8.56 -16.44 8.51
CA TRP A 45 -8.42 -17.54 9.47
C TRP A 45 -7.59 -17.13 10.70
N ALA A 46 -6.47 -16.45 10.51
CA ALA A 46 -5.60 -15.99 11.61
C ALA A 46 -6.33 -15.01 12.54
N ASN A 47 -7.08 -14.06 11.97
CA ASN A 47 -7.86 -13.10 12.74
C ASN A 47 -9.02 -13.76 13.50
N ALA A 48 -9.75 -14.67 12.86
CA ALA A 48 -10.83 -15.44 13.49
C ALA A 48 -10.30 -16.32 14.61
N THR A 49 -9.18 -17.02 14.39
CA THR A 49 -8.53 -17.88 15.40
C THR A 49 -8.05 -17.05 16.58
N ARG A 50 -7.44 -15.89 16.36
CA ARG A 50 -7.05 -14.98 17.45
C ARG A 50 -8.27 -14.50 18.25
N GLY A 51 -9.37 -14.19 17.58
CA GLY A 51 -10.64 -13.81 18.24
C GLY A 51 -11.18 -14.91 19.13
N ALA A 52 -11.13 -16.17 18.65
CA ALA A 52 -11.57 -17.34 19.40
C ALA A 52 -10.61 -17.70 20.58
N TYR A 53 -9.31 -17.44 20.42
CA TYR A 53 -8.27 -17.80 21.39
C TYR A 53 -7.43 -16.57 21.77
N PRO A 54 -7.92 -15.67 22.64
CA PRO A 54 -7.23 -14.43 23.02
C PRO A 54 -5.85 -14.64 23.68
N TRP A 55 -5.59 -15.82 24.25
CA TRP A 55 -4.30 -16.17 24.83
C TRP A 55 -3.15 -16.23 23.81
N LEU A 56 -3.45 -16.38 22.52
CA LEU A 56 -2.44 -16.37 21.44
C LEU A 56 -1.62 -15.08 21.44
N LEU A 57 -2.17 -13.98 21.91
CA LEU A 57 -1.47 -12.71 22.05
C LEU A 57 -0.17 -12.83 22.86
N TYR A 58 -0.16 -13.67 23.91
CA TYR A 58 1.04 -13.86 24.74
C TYR A 58 2.20 -14.54 24.02
N LEU A 59 1.93 -15.20 22.90
CA LEU A 59 2.96 -15.82 22.07
C LEU A 59 3.55 -14.85 21.03
N LEU A 60 3.10 -13.59 20.96
CA LEU A 60 3.61 -12.60 20.01
C LEU A 60 5.14 -12.45 20.07
N PRO A 61 5.81 -12.36 21.24
CA PRO A 61 7.27 -12.29 21.29
C PRO A 61 7.95 -13.52 20.69
N VAL A 62 7.40 -14.71 20.94
CA VAL A 62 7.93 -15.98 20.39
C VAL A 62 7.77 -16.01 18.86
N ALA A 63 6.59 -15.63 18.37
CA ALA A 63 6.34 -15.52 16.93
C ALA A 63 7.32 -14.55 16.27
N GLY A 64 7.61 -13.41 16.92
CA GLY A 64 8.60 -12.45 16.43
C GLY A 64 10.02 -13.05 16.34
N LEU A 65 10.44 -13.82 17.34
CA LEU A 65 11.73 -14.52 17.31
C LEU A 65 11.81 -15.53 16.14
N VAL A 66 10.73 -16.27 15.91
CA VAL A 66 10.64 -17.21 14.78
C VAL A 66 10.70 -16.46 13.44
N ILE A 67 9.97 -15.36 13.29
CA ILE A 67 10.00 -14.53 12.09
C ILE A 67 11.42 -14.04 11.79
N VAL A 68 12.09 -13.46 12.78
CA VAL A 68 13.46 -12.97 12.63
C VAL A 68 14.43 -14.11 12.28
N PHE A 69 14.30 -15.25 12.93
CA PHE A 69 15.12 -16.45 12.63
C PHE A 69 14.92 -16.90 11.18
N LEU A 70 13.68 -16.99 10.68
CA LEU A 70 13.38 -17.38 9.30
C LEU A 70 14.03 -16.43 8.28
N TYR A 71 13.91 -15.11 8.49
CA TYR A 71 14.56 -14.13 7.61
C TYR A 71 16.07 -14.22 7.67
N HIS A 72 16.66 -14.33 8.87
CA HIS A 72 18.12 -14.47 9.02
C HIS A 72 18.66 -15.73 8.33
N ARG A 73 17.88 -16.83 8.33
CA ARG A 73 18.30 -18.10 7.75
C ARG A 73 18.09 -18.21 6.24
N PHE A 74 17.01 -17.62 5.71
CA PHE A 74 16.57 -17.85 4.34
C PHE A 74 16.66 -16.62 3.42
N ASP A 75 16.70 -15.41 3.97
CA ASP A 75 16.77 -14.14 3.22
C ASP A 75 17.60 -13.09 3.99
N PRO A 76 18.88 -13.36 4.29
CA PRO A 76 19.71 -12.48 5.11
C PRO A 76 19.91 -11.10 4.48
N ASP A 77 19.93 -11.01 3.16
CA ASP A 77 20.15 -9.76 2.39
C ASP A 77 18.85 -9.02 2.08
N GLY A 78 17.72 -9.71 2.17
CA GLY A 78 16.43 -9.22 1.67
C GLY A 78 15.61 -8.42 2.68
N GLY A 79 15.59 -8.77 3.93
CA GLY A 79 14.86 -8.05 4.99
C GLY A 79 13.33 -7.97 4.88
N GLY A 80 12.70 -8.36 3.76
CA GLY A 80 11.23 -8.44 3.59
C GLY A 80 10.49 -7.13 3.83
N SER A 81 11.00 -6.01 3.37
CA SER A 81 10.36 -4.69 3.42
C SER A 81 9.65 -4.37 2.11
N THR A 82 8.48 -3.73 2.17
CA THR A 82 7.74 -3.23 1.00
C THR A 82 8.61 -2.32 0.12
N ASN A 83 9.57 -1.60 0.69
CA ASN A 83 10.51 -0.78 -0.07
C ASN A 83 11.33 -1.56 -1.11
N GLN A 84 11.62 -2.85 -0.87
CA GLN A 84 12.40 -3.67 -1.77
C GLN A 84 11.73 -3.90 -3.12
N ILE A 85 10.39 -3.96 -3.16
CA ILE A 85 9.69 -4.14 -4.43
C ILE A 85 9.85 -2.91 -5.31
N PHE A 86 9.86 -1.69 -4.75
CA PHE A 86 10.06 -0.46 -5.51
C PHE A 86 11.48 -0.35 -6.06
N VAL A 87 12.49 -0.71 -5.25
CA VAL A 87 13.87 -0.83 -5.72
C VAL A 87 13.98 -1.87 -6.84
N SER A 88 13.35 -3.03 -6.67
CA SER A 88 13.33 -4.10 -7.67
C SER A 88 12.74 -3.65 -9.01
N VAL A 89 11.62 -2.92 -8.97
CA VAL A 89 10.97 -2.37 -10.18
C VAL A 89 11.86 -1.31 -10.82
N ARG A 90 12.49 -0.42 -10.06
CA ARG A 90 13.34 0.66 -10.57
C ARG A 90 14.67 0.16 -11.13
N GLU A 91 15.35 -0.73 -10.41
CA GLU A 91 16.64 -1.27 -10.80
C GLU A 91 16.54 -2.46 -11.77
N HIS A 92 15.34 -2.85 -12.17
CA HIS A 92 15.08 -3.98 -13.07
C HIS A 92 15.65 -5.32 -12.54
N LYS A 93 15.74 -5.47 -11.20
CA LYS A 93 16.26 -6.68 -10.54
C LYS A 93 15.14 -7.36 -9.75
N PRO A 94 14.50 -8.42 -10.28
CA PRO A 94 13.45 -9.13 -9.56
C PRO A 94 13.91 -9.68 -8.21
N LEU A 95 13.03 -9.60 -7.23
CA LEU A 95 13.24 -10.17 -5.89
C LEU A 95 13.42 -11.68 -5.96
N THR A 96 14.04 -12.25 -4.93
CA THR A 96 14.19 -13.71 -4.83
C THR A 96 12.84 -14.40 -4.61
N LEU A 97 12.66 -15.60 -5.13
CA LEU A 97 11.42 -16.37 -4.92
C LEU A 97 11.19 -16.68 -3.43
N ARG A 98 12.26 -16.74 -2.63
CA ARG A 98 12.21 -16.98 -1.17
C ARG A 98 11.44 -15.90 -0.41
N THR A 99 11.41 -14.68 -0.93
CA THR A 99 10.67 -13.57 -0.33
C THR A 99 9.18 -13.87 -0.23
N ALA A 100 8.59 -14.56 -1.22
CA ALA A 100 7.16 -14.86 -1.25
C ALA A 100 6.69 -15.72 -0.07
N PRO A 101 7.22 -16.94 0.18
CA PRO A 101 6.80 -17.74 1.32
C PRO A 101 7.16 -17.10 2.67
N LEU A 102 8.28 -16.38 2.75
CA LEU A 102 8.68 -15.70 3.98
C LEU A 102 7.70 -14.61 4.38
N ILE A 103 7.34 -13.72 3.44
CA ILE A 103 6.39 -12.64 3.75
C ILE A 103 4.99 -13.18 4.03
N PHE A 104 4.56 -14.25 3.32
CA PHE A 104 3.30 -14.91 3.55
C PHE A 104 3.19 -15.43 4.99
N VAL A 105 4.11 -16.31 5.37
CA VAL A 105 4.10 -16.95 6.71
C VAL A 105 4.28 -15.91 7.82
N SER A 106 5.20 -14.98 7.64
CA SER A 106 5.50 -13.97 8.66
C SER A 106 4.35 -13.00 8.89
N THR A 107 3.64 -12.58 7.83
CA THR A 107 2.48 -11.70 7.96
C THR A 107 1.30 -12.41 8.61
N VAL A 108 1.03 -13.67 8.20
CA VAL A 108 -0.01 -14.49 8.83
C VAL A 108 0.30 -14.71 10.31
N ALA A 109 1.55 -15.01 10.66
CA ALA A 109 1.97 -15.15 12.06
C ALA A 109 1.81 -13.83 12.84
N THR A 110 2.21 -12.68 12.27
CA THR A 110 2.00 -11.37 12.91
C THR A 110 0.53 -11.13 13.24
N HIS A 111 -0.38 -11.42 12.32
CA HIS A 111 -1.83 -11.27 12.52
C HIS A 111 -2.39 -12.27 13.55
N LEU A 112 -1.98 -13.54 13.46
CA LEU A 112 -2.42 -14.60 14.35
C LEU A 112 -2.11 -14.28 15.83
N PHE A 113 -0.92 -13.77 16.09
CA PHE A 113 -0.45 -13.45 17.44
C PHE A 113 -0.70 -11.98 17.84
N GLY A 114 -1.44 -11.21 17.05
CA GLY A 114 -1.97 -9.91 17.45
C GLY A 114 -1.03 -8.71 17.25
N GLY A 115 0.00 -8.83 16.39
CA GLY A 115 0.77 -7.67 15.94
C GLY A 115 -0.11 -6.74 15.10
N SER A 116 0.03 -5.44 15.24
CA SER A 116 -0.73 -4.43 14.50
C SER A 116 -0.10 -4.18 13.14
N SER A 117 -0.72 -4.70 12.08
CA SER A 117 -0.24 -4.51 10.70
C SER A 117 -1.38 -4.71 9.70
N GLY A 118 -1.15 -4.29 8.46
CA GLY A 118 -1.97 -4.58 7.30
C GLY A 118 -1.45 -5.77 6.50
N ARG A 119 -2.00 -5.94 5.32
CA ARG A 119 -1.74 -7.08 4.42
C ARG A 119 -1.23 -6.67 3.03
N GLU A 120 -1.46 -5.43 2.63
CA GLU A 120 -1.29 -4.96 1.26
C GLU A 120 0.19 -4.85 0.85
N GLY A 121 1.04 -4.27 1.70
CA GLY A 121 2.48 -4.23 1.46
C GLY A 121 3.08 -5.62 1.29
N ALA A 122 2.60 -6.59 2.09
CA ALA A 122 2.95 -8.00 1.95
C ALA A 122 2.45 -8.59 0.62
N ALA A 123 1.24 -8.21 0.18
CA ALA A 123 0.68 -8.63 -1.11
C ALA A 123 1.51 -8.13 -2.30
N LEU A 124 1.92 -6.86 -2.27
CA LEU A 124 2.79 -6.29 -3.31
C LEU A 124 4.11 -7.08 -3.43
N LEU A 125 4.75 -7.39 -2.29
CA LEU A 125 5.96 -8.21 -2.24
C LEU A 125 5.71 -9.62 -2.74
N LEU A 126 4.62 -10.25 -2.31
CA LEU A 126 4.23 -11.61 -2.68
C LEU A 126 4.02 -11.73 -4.18
N GLY A 127 3.14 -10.89 -4.75
CA GLY A 127 2.83 -10.90 -6.17
C GLY A 127 4.01 -10.49 -7.04
N GLY A 128 4.68 -9.40 -6.66
CA GLY A 128 5.82 -8.89 -7.42
C GLY A 128 7.03 -9.84 -7.44
N SER A 129 7.34 -10.51 -6.31
CA SER A 129 8.45 -11.48 -6.27
C SER A 129 8.16 -12.71 -7.13
N VAL A 130 6.96 -13.27 -7.06
CA VAL A 130 6.58 -14.44 -7.86
C VAL A 130 6.56 -14.12 -9.36
N SER A 131 5.92 -13.02 -9.74
CA SER A 131 5.80 -12.64 -11.15
C SER A 131 7.11 -12.17 -11.77
N GLY A 132 7.96 -11.48 -11.02
CA GLY A 132 9.31 -11.13 -11.46
C GLY A 132 10.18 -12.35 -11.73
N GLN A 133 10.08 -13.39 -10.88
CA GLN A 133 10.77 -14.66 -11.09
C GLN A 133 10.17 -15.48 -12.25
N LEU A 134 8.84 -15.39 -12.45
CA LEU A 134 8.18 -15.97 -13.61
C LEU A 134 8.72 -15.35 -14.91
N GLY A 135 8.91 -14.03 -14.94
CA GLY A 135 9.54 -13.35 -16.07
C GLY A 135 10.95 -13.86 -16.36
N ARG A 136 11.76 -14.08 -15.32
CA ARG A 136 13.10 -14.69 -15.47
C ARG A 136 13.04 -16.12 -15.98
N ALA A 137 12.13 -16.95 -15.45
CA ALA A 137 11.95 -18.33 -15.91
C ALA A 137 11.56 -18.41 -17.38
N LEU A 138 10.77 -17.45 -17.87
CA LEU A 138 10.42 -17.28 -19.27
C LEU A 138 11.53 -16.64 -20.10
N ARG A 139 12.69 -16.33 -19.50
CA ARG A 139 13.85 -15.68 -20.14
C ARG A 139 13.51 -14.36 -20.81
N LEU A 140 12.62 -13.57 -20.20
CA LEU A 140 12.27 -12.25 -20.67
C LEU A 140 13.41 -11.26 -20.41
N GLU A 141 13.46 -10.18 -21.21
CA GLU A 141 14.38 -9.07 -20.96
C GLU A 141 14.10 -8.38 -19.62
N ASN A 142 15.10 -7.68 -19.06
CA ASN A 142 14.95 -7.01 -17.77
C ASN A 142 13.80 -6.00 -17.74
N ARG A 143 13.54 -5.30 -18.85
CA ARG A 143 12.41 -4.36 -19.00
C ARG A 143 11.07 -5.09 -18.93
N ASP A 144 10.96 -6.23 -19.57
CA ASP A 144 9.77 -7.09 -19.53
C ASP A 144 9.58 -7.71 -18.14
N CYS A 145 10.66 -8.12 -17.47
CA CYS A 145 10.62 -8.59 -16.08
C CYS A 145 10.08 -7.51 -15.13
N ARG A 146 10.43 -6.22 -15.35
CA ARG A 146 9.86 -5.10 -14.61
C ARG A 146 8.34 -5.05 -14.76
N LEU A 147 7.84 -5.11 -16.00
CA LEU A 147 6.40 -5.12 -16.27
C LEU A 147 5.70 -6.34 -15.65
N MET A 148 6.33 -7.52 -15.71
CA MET A 148 5.83 -8.72 -15.03
C MET A 148 5.72 -8.50 -13.52
N THR A 149 6.73 -7.89 -12.89
CA THR A 149 6.70 -7.55 -11.46
C THR A 149 5.53 -6.62 -11.14
N MET A 150 5.32 -5.58 -11.95
CA MET A 150 4.19 -4.65 -11.79
C MET A 150 2.84 -5.36 -11.97
N CYS A 151 2.70 -6.25 -12.95
CA CYS A 151 1.49 -7.07 -13.11
C CYS A 151 1.21 -7.91 -11.86
N GLY A 152 2.26 -8.50 -11.26
CA GLY A 152 2.11 -9.27 -10.04
C GLY A 152 1.73 -8.43 -8.82
N MET A 153 2.29 -7.22 -8.70
CA MET A 153 1.89 -6.27 -7.66
C MET A 153 0.41 -5.92 -7.78
N ALA A 154 -0.04 -5.52 -8.98
CA ALA A 154 -1.44 -5.18 -9.25
C ALA A 154 -2.37 -6.37 -9.02
N GLY A 155 -2.01 -7.56 -9.52
CA GLY A 155 -2.81 -8.78 -9.39
C GLY A 155 -2.98 -9.23 -7.94
N ALA A 156 -1.91 -9.23 -7.13
CA ALA A 156 -1.97 -9.64 -5.73
C ALA A 156 -2.72 -8.62 -4.85
N PHE A 157 -2.49 -7.34 -5.08
CA PHE A 157 -3.22 -6.27 -4.37
C PHE A 157 -4.72 -6.39 -4.66
N SER A 158 -5.09 -6.49 -5.94
CA SER A 158 -6.46 -6.66 -6.37
C SER A 158 -7.12 -7.93 -5.81
N ALA A 159 -6.39 -9.04 -5.81
CA ALA A 159 -6.89 -10.31 -5.28
C ALA A 159 -7.29 -10.24 -3.80
N ILE A 160 -6.62 -9.40 -3.01
CA ILE A 160 -6.88 -9.26 -1.57
C ILE A 160 -7.93 -8.19 -1.28
N PHE A 161 -7.92 -7.09 -2.03
CA PHE A 161 -8.79 -5.93 -1.78
C PHE A 161 -10.11 -5.98 -2.55
N GLY A 162 -10.11 -6.64 -3.71
CA GLY A 162 -11.25 -6.60 -4.62
C GLY A 162 -11.33 -5.32 -5.46
N THR A 163 -10.25 -4.54 -5.57
CA THR A 163 -10.20 -3.23 -6.22
C THR A 163 -9.20 -3.24 -7.40
N PRO A 164 -9.61 -3.79 -8.57
CA PRO A 164 -8.69 -3.97 -9.70
C PRO A 164 -8.22 -2.66 -10.34
N LEU A 165 -9.06 -1.64 -10.40
CA LEU A 165 -8.69 -0.36 -10.97
C LEU A 165 -7.70 0.39 -10.07
N ALA A 166 -8.03 0.50 -8.76
CA ALA A 166 -7.14 1.12 -7.79
C ALA A 166 -5.79 0.40 -7.69
N ALA A 167 -5.79 -0.94 -7.68
CA ALA A 167 -4.57 -1.75 -7.65
C ALA A 167 -3.67 -1.49 -8.87
N THR A 168 -4.29 -1.37 -10.06
CA THR A 168 -3.59 -1.06 -11.30
C THR A 168 -2.95 0.31 -11.23
N ILE A 169 -3.74 1.35 -10.97
CA ILE A 169 -3.26 2.73 -10.92
C ILE A 169 -2.22 2.90 -9.82
N PHE A 170 -2.45 2.31 -8.63
CA PHE A 170 -1.49 2.35 -7.53
C PHE A 170 -0.11 1.81 -7.94
N THR A 171 -0.09 0.68 -8.63
CA THR A 171 1.16 0.08 -9.09
C THR A 171 1.91 0.97 -10.08
N LEU A 172 1.19 1.73 -10.93
CA LEU A 172 1.79 2.66 -11.88
C LEU A 172 2.28 3.96 -11.21
N GLU A 173 1.63 4.39 -10.13
CA GLU A 173 1.82 5.69 -9.51
C GLU A 173 2.83 5.66 -8.35
N VAL A 174 2.87 4.54 -7.60
CA VAL A 174 3.60 4.48 -6.33
C VAL A 174 5.12 4.41 -6.47
N VAL A 175 5.65 3.91 -7.58
CA VAL A 175 7.10 3.72 -7.77
C VAL A 175 7.80 5.05 -8.03
N ASP A 176 7.26 5.83 -8.97
CA ASP A 176 7.81 7.11 -9.41
C ASP A 176 6.73 8.18 -9.35
N VAL A 177 6.72 9.00 -8.30
CA VAL A 177 5.73 10.07 -8.11
C VAL A 177 5.89 11.14 -9.18
N GLY A 178 4.80 11.43 -9.86
CA GLY A 178 4.76 12.41 -10.94
C GLY A 178 5.04 11.82 -12.33
N SER A 179 5.24 10.49 -12.45
CA SER A 179 5.38 9.80 -13.73
C SER A 179 4.64 8.47 -13.71
N MET A 180 3.84 8.23 -14.73
CA MET A 180 3.12 6.96 -14.90
C MET A 180 3.62 6.22 -16.14
N GLN A 181 3.90 4.94 -15.99
CA GLN A 181 4.28 4.09 -17.10
C GLN A 181 3.05 3.48 -17.78
N TYR A 182 2.40 4.22 -18.65
CA TYR A 182 1.17 3.79 -19.34
C TYR A 182 1.30 2.47 -20.12
N ALA A 183 2.51 2.08 -20.53
CA ALA A 183 2.74 0.77 -21.14
C ALA A 183 2.36 -0.40 -20.23
N ALA A 184 2.40 -0.20 -18.90
CA ALA A 184 2.00 -1.19 -17.91
C ALA A 184 0.49 -1.20 -17.63
N LEU A 185 -0.28 -0.20 -18.09
CA LEU A 185 -1.70 -0.04 -17.74
C LEU A 185 -2.53 -1.28 -18.13
N LEU A 186 -2.51 -1.66 -19.40
CA LEU A 186 -3.28 -2.81 -19.88
C LEU A 186 -2.82 -4.13 -19.25
N PRO A 187 -1.51 -4.46 -19.19
CA PRO A 187 -1.06 -5.68 -18.55
C PRO A 187 -1.41 -5.75 -17.06
N CYS A 188 -1.22 -4.67 -16.29
CA CYS A 188 -1.56 -4.63 -14.87
C CYS A 188 -3.07 -4.79 -14.65
N LEU A 189 -3.90 -4.14 -15.47
CA LEU A 189 -5.36 -4.24 -15.36
C LEU A 189 -5.86 -5.67 -15.63
N VAL A 190 -5.34 -6.32 -16.67
CA VAL A 190 -5.70 -7.72 -16.96
C VAL A 190 -5.30 -8.66 -15.81
N SER A 191 -4.09 -8.49 -15.28
CA SER A 191 -3.64 -9.27 -14.11
C SER A 191 -4.50 -8.99 -12.87
N ALA A 192 -4.87 -7.73 -12.61
CA ALA A 192 -5.70 -7.33 -11.49
C ALA A 192 -7.13 -7.89 -11.59
N LEU A 193 -7.76 -7.81 -12.77
CA LEU A 193 -9.09 -8.36 -13.01
C LEU A 193 -9.12 -9.89 -12.83
N LEU A 194 -8.11 -10.59 -13.34
CA LEU A 194 -8.00 -12.03 -13.12
C LEU A 194 -7.71 -12.36 -11.66
N GLY A 195 -6.88 -11.56 -11.00
CA GLY A 195 -6.59 -11.70 -9.58
C GLY A 195 -7.86 -11.67 -8.72
N VAL A 196 -8.69 -10.63 -8.87
CA VAL A 196 -9.94 -10.50 -8.11
C VAL A 196 -10.97 -11.57 -8.51
N PHE A 197 -11.07 -11.91 -9.78
CA PHE A 197 -11.97 -12.95 -10.24
C PHE A 197 -11.65 -14.31 -9.60
N ILE A 198 -10.37 -14.69 -9.57
CA ILE A 198 -9.95 -15.98 -9.02
C ILE A 198 -10.08 -15.98 -7.51
N SER A 199 -9.63 -14.93 -6.80
CA SER A 199 -9.76 -14.85 -5.33
C SER A 199 -11.22 -14.84 -4.89
N GLY A 200 -12.12 -14.19 -5.64
CA GLY A 200 -13.56 -14.24 -5.43
C GLY A 200 -14.14 -15.65 -5.59
N LYS A 201 -13.68 -16.43 -6.57
CA LYS A 201 -14.05 -17.85 -6.72
C LYS A 201 -13.52 -18.72 -5.58
N MET A 202 -12.47 -18.31 -4.89
CA MET A 202 -11.96 -18.98 -3.68
C MET A 202 -12.74 -18.60 -2.42
N GLY A 203 -13.70 -17.66 -2.51
CA GLY A 203 -14.53 -17.23 -1.40
C GLY A 203 -14.01 -16.00 -0.64
N LEU A 204 -13.05 -15.28 -1.19
CA LEU A 204 -12.61 -14.00 -0.62
C LEU A 204 -13.54 -12.87 -1.13
N ALA A 205 -14.26 -12.23 -0.20
CA ALA A 205 -15.11 -11.10 -0.53
C ALA A 205 -14.27 -9.81 -0.75
N PRO A 206 -14.67 -8.95 -1.70
CA PRO A 206 -14.06 -7.64 -1.87
C PRO A 206 -14.35 -6.74 -0.67
N GLU A 207 -13.43 -5.82 -0.37
CA GLU A 207 -13.65 -4.75 0.61
C GLU A 207 -14.57 -3.69 -0.04
N ALA A 208 -15.79 -3.59 0.44
CA ALA A 208 -16.76 -2.60 -0.01
C ALA A 208 -17.57 -2.09 1.17
N PHE A 209 -17.78 -0.80 1.22
CA PHE A 209 -18.55 -0.14 2.27
C PHE A 209 -19.70 0.66 1.63
N VAL A 210 -20.83 0.67 2.30
CA VAL A 210 -21.98 1.48 1.87
C VAL A 210 -21.88 2.84 2.55
N LEU A 211 -21.73 3.90 1.76
CA LEU A 211 -21.73 5.26 2.28
C LEU A 211 -23.17 5.67 2.63
N GLN A 212 -23.45 5.76 3.94
CA GLN A 212 -24.80 6.07 4.44
C GLN A 212 -25.14 7.56 4.44
N ALA A 213 -24.13 8.44 4.34
CA ALA A 213 -24.32 9.88 4.36
C ALA A 213 -23.54 10.53 3.22
N GLU A 214 -24.25 11.35 2.45
CA GLU A 214 -23.72 12.12 1.33
C GLU A 214 -23.72 13.60 1.65
N ALA A 215 -22.86 14.36 0.98
CA ALA A 215 -22.90 15.81 0.94
C ALA A 215 -22.81 16.31 -0.50
N ALA A 216 -23.65 17.26 -0.84
CA ALA A 216 -23.54 17.93 -2.13
C ALA A 216 -22.24 18.77 -2.20
N PRO A 217 -21.62 18.94 -3.37
CA PRO A 217 -20.42 19.75 -3.56
C PRO A 217 -20.74 21.23 -3.58
N THR A 218 -21.34 21.75 -2.49
CA THR A 218 -21.60 23.18 -2.28
C THR A 218 -20.31 23.90 -1.92
N PRO A 219 -20.17 25.21 -2.18
CA PRO A 219 -18.97 25.96 -1.80
C PRO A 219 -18.58 25.81 -0.33
N ASP A 220 -19.57 25.76 0.57
CA ASP A 220 -19.35 25.56 1.99
C ASP A 220 -18.76 24.18 2.30
N ASN A 221 -19.33 23.11 1.73
CA ASN A 221 -18.79 21.76 1.89
C ASN A 221 -17.41 21.59 1.24
N LEU A 222 -17.13 22.28 0.12
CA LEU A 222 -15.80 22.26 -0.49
C LEU A 222 -14.75 22.85 0.46
N VAL A 223 -15.05 23.99 1.11
CA VAL A 223 -14.15 24.60 2.11
C VAL A 223 -13.91 23.66 3.29
N ARG A 224 -14.96 23.03 3.81
CA ARG A 224 -14.87 22.06 4.91
C ARG A 224 -13.98 20.85 4.54
N VAL A 225 -14.14 20.31 3.33
CA VAL A 225 -13.34 19.20 2.81
C VAL A 225 -11.88 19.62 2.58
N ILE A 226 -11.60 20.85 2.15
CA ILE A 226 -10.24 21.39 2.06
C ILE A 226 -9.58 21.42 3.44
N ILE A 227 -10.28 21.91 4.46
CA ILE A 227 -9.77 21.94 5.84
C ILE A 227 -9.50 20.50 6.34
N LEU A 228 -10.45 19.58 6.15
CA LEU A 228 -10.28 18.18 6.54
C LEU A 228 -9.09 17.55 5.81
N GLY A 229 -8.94 17.78 4.50
CA GLY A 229 -7.80 17.31 3.69
C GLY A 229 -6.46 17.84 4.19
N ALA A 230 -6.40 19.10 4.62
CA ALA A 230 -5.21 19.69 5.22
C ALA A 230 -4.84 19.03 6.57
N LEU A 231 -5.83 18.77 7.43
CA LEU A 231 -5.63 18.05 8.68
C LEU A 231 -5.14 16.61 8.44
N LEU A 232 -5.72 15.93 7.45
CA LEU A 232 -5.31 14.58 7.05
C LEU A 232 -3.90 14.57 6.47
N SER A 233 -3.50 15.60 5.73
CA SER A 233 -2.13 15.75 5.27
C SER A 233 -1.14 15.87 6.43
N ALA A 234 -1.43 16.72 7.42
CA ALA A 234 -0.60 16.83 8.62
C ALA A 234 -0.51 15.48 9.37
N LEU A 235 -1.62 14.76 9.47
CA LEU A 235 -1.66 13.42 10.07
C LEU A 235 -0.85 12.40 9.24
N SER A 236 -0.86 12.49 7.90
CA SER A 236 -0.07 11.61 7.03
C SER A 236 1.42 11.80 7.23
N ILE A 237 1.88 13.04 7.35
CA ILE A 237 3.27 13.37 7.66
C ILE A 237 3.66 12.77 9.01
N PHE A 238 2.84 12.99 10.03
CA PHE A 238 3.11 12.46 11.37
C PHE A 238 3.16 10.93 11.38
N PHE A 239 2.25 10.26 10.66
CA PHE A 239 2.27 8.79 10.57
C PHE A 239 3.51 8.25 9.84
N CYS A 240 3.88 8.84 8.71
CA CYS A 240 5.10 8.45 7.98
C CYS A 240 6.34 8.62 8.85
N GLU A 241 6.49 9.76 9.51
CA GLU A 241 7.61 10.01 10.41
C GLU A 241 7.64 9.05 11.59
N LEU A 242 6.51 8.76 12.21
CA LEU A 242 6.41 7.80 13.30
C LEU A 242 6.91 6.41 12.88
N LEU A 243 6.48 5.94 11.69
CA LEU A 243 6.95 4.66 11.13
C LEU A 243 8.43 4.68 10.77
N HIS A 244 9.00 5.83 10.43
CA HIS A 244 10.42 5.97 10.10
C HIS A 244 11.33 6.14 11.33
N VAL A 245 10.85 6.82 12.34
CA VAL A 245 11.61 7.09 13.59
C VAL A 245 11.64 5.87 14.49
N THR A 246 10.52 5.16 14.63
CA THR A 246 10.40 4.03 15.55
C THR A 246 11.44 2.92 15.33
N PRO A 247 11.73 2.45 14.08
CA PRO A 247 12.79 1.48 13.87
C PRO A 247 14.19 2.00 14.21
N LYS A 248 14.45 3.33 14.06
CA LYS A 248 15.73 3.95 14.44
C LYS A 248 15.88 3.95 15.96
N LEU A 249 14.78 4.28 16.67
CA LEU A 249 14.71 4.27 18.13
C LEU A 249 14.94 2.87 18.68
N TYR A 250 14.26 1.88 18.13
CA TYR A 250 14.46 0.48 18.51
C TYR A 250 15.92 0.03 18.29
N ARG A 251 16.54 0.39 17.17
CA ARG A 251 17.95 0.05 16.90
C ARG A 251 18.91 0.70 17.89
N LYS A 252 18.59 1.91 18.34
CA LYS A 252 19.40 2.64 19.33
C LYS A 252 19.37 1.96 20.70
N PHE A 253 18.19 1.55 21.18
CA PHE A 253 18.03 0.93 22.51
C PHE A 253 18.24 -0.59 22.50
N PHE A 254 17.92 -1.25 21.41
CA PHE A 254 18.01 -2.70 21.23
C PHE A 254 18.76 -3.04 19.92
N PRO A 255 20.10 -3.01 19.91
CA PRO A 255 20.88 -3.31 18.70
C PRO A 255 20.65 -4.74 18.19
N ASN A 256 20.46 -5.71 19.10
CA ASN A 256 20.17 -7.09 18.75
C ASN A 256 18.70 -7.21 18.26
N ILE A 257 18.55 -7.70 17.01
CA ILE A 257 17.24 -7.82 16.36
C ILE A 257 16.29 -8.77 17.09
N TYR A 258 16.81 -9.84 17.72
CA TYR A 258 16.02 -10.80 18.48
C TYR A 258 15.45 -10.17 19.75
N LEU A 259 16.29 -9.41 20.47
CA LEU A 259 15.85 -8.68 21.67
C LEU A 259 14.83 -7.59 21.29
N ARG A 260 15.06 -6.92 20.17
CA ARG A 260 14.19 -5.87 19.65
C ARG A 260 12.78 -6.38 19.34
N VAL A 261 12.67 -7.52 18.62
CA VAL A 261 11.35 -8.07 18.27
C VAL A 261 10.63 -8.64 19.50
N ALA A 262 11.36 -9.28 20.43
CA ALA A 262 10.79 -9.77 21.66
C ALA A 262 10.24 -8.62 22.52
N THR A 263 11.01 -7.53 22.69
CA THR A 263 10.57 -6.33 23.41
C THR A 263 9.37 -5.68 22.77
N GLY A 264 9.35 -5.60 21.43
CA GLY A 264 8.18 -5.09 20.68
C GLY A 264 6.92 -5.90 20.96
N GLY A 265 7.03 -7.24 20.92
CA GLY A 265 5.93 -8.13 21.26
C GLY A 265 5.42 -7.93 22.71
N VAL A 266 6.33 -7.82 23.68
CA VAL A 266 5.97 -7.54 25.08
C VAL A 266 5.28 -6.18 25.23
N LEU A 267 5.76 -5.14 24.52
CA LEU A 267 5.14 -3.81 24.55
C LEU A 267 3.70 -3.83 23.99
N ILE A 268 3.46 -4.54 22.90
CA ILE A 268 2.11 -4.71 22.34
C ILE A 268 1.19 -5.43 23.32
N ILE A 269 1.66 -6.50 23.98
CA ILE A 269 0.89 -7.20 25.02
C ILE A 269 0.55 -6.26 26.16
N ALA A 270 1.54 -5.52 26.68
CA ALA A 270 1.37 -4.58 27.78
C ALA A 270 0.34 -3.50 27.44
N LEU A 271 0.45 -2.87 26.28
CA LEU A 271 -0.49 -1.85 25.82
C LEU A 271 -1.90 -2.41 25.62
N THR A 272 -2.04 -3.60 25.00
CA THR A 272 -3.33 -4.25 24.83
C THR A 272 -4.01 -4.51 26.18
N LYS A 273 -3.24 -4.97 27.18
CA LYS A 273 -3.77 -5.20 28.54
C LYS A 273 -4.11 -3.91 29.26
N LEU A 274 -3.29 -2.88 29.14
CA LEU A 274 -3.51 -1.56 29.75
C LEU A 274 -4.80 -0.92 29.22
N LEU A 275 -5.06 -1.04 27.91
CA LEU A 275 -6.25 -0.49 27.27
C LEU A 275 -7.50 -1.38 27.44
N GLY A 276 -7.34 -2.64 27.82
CA GLY A 276 -8.45 -3.59 28.00
C GLY A 276 -9.19 -3.98 26.71
N THR A 277 -8.66 -3.63 25.52
CA THR A 277 -9.25 -3.94 24.22
C THR A 277 -8.22 -4.46 23.24
N THR A 278 -8.68 -5.26 22.26
CA THR A 278 -7.88 -5.80 21.16
C THR A 278 -8.11 -5.07 19.83
N ASP A 279 -8.82 -3.97 19.80
CA ASP A 279 -9.25 -3.23 18.60
C ASP A 279 -8.07 -2.72 17.77
N TYR A 280 -6.95 -2.45 18.42
CA TYR A 280 -5.74 -1.93 17.79
C TYR A 280 -4.79 -3.04 17.29
N ASN A 281 -5.07 -4.31 17.63
CA ASN A 281 -4.31 -5.47 17.16
C ASN A 281 -4.74 -5.89 15.74
N GLY A 282 -3.82 -6.52 14.98
CA GLY A 282 -4.07 -6.96 13.62
C GLY A 282 -4.48 -5.82 12.69
N ALA A 283 -5.40 -6.09 11.77
CA ALA A 283 -5.92 -5.11 10.81
C ALA A 283 -6.84 -4.07 11.46
N GLY A 284 -7.78 -4.50 12.32
CA GLY A 284 -8.76 -3.63 12.96
C GLY A 284 -9.94 -3.27 12.05
N THR A 285 -10.33 -4.16 11.13
CA THR A 285 -11.39 -3.93 10.14
C THR A 285 -12.74 -3.58 10.77
N ALA A 286 -13.11 -4.22 11.88
CA ALA A 286 -14.35 -3.91 12.59
C ALA A 286 -14.42 -2.45 13.10
N VAL A 287 -13.28 -1.85 13.48
CA VAL A 287 -13.23 -0.44 13.88
C VAL A 287 -13.31 0.49 12.67
N ILE A 288 -12.77 0.06 11.52
CA ILE A 288 -12.93 0.80 10.25
C ILE A 288 -14.40 0.82 9.86
N GLU A 289 -15.08 -0.32 9.92
CA GLU A 289 -16.52 -0.45 9.63
C GLU A 289 -17.34 0.45 10.56
N ALA A 290 -17.11 0.38 11.87
CA ALA A 290 -17.80 1.24 12.85
C ALA A 290 -17.55 2.74 12.57
N ALA A 291 -16.34 3.13 12.19
CA ALA A 291 -16.04 4.52 11.85
C ALA A 291 -16.77 4.99 10.59
N ILE A 292 -16.93 4.11 9.58
CA ILE A 292 -17.71 4.40 8.36
C ILE A 292 -19.22 4.48 8.67
N ASP A 293 -19.69 3.73 9.67
CA ASP A 293 -21.06 3.85 10.19
C ASP A 293 -21.24 5.09 11.09
N GLY A 294 -20.17 5.84 11.36
CA GLY A 294 -20.20 7.10 12.10
C GLY A 294 -19.82 7.00 13.57
N GLU A 295 -19.28 5.87 14.00
CA GLU A 295 -18.88 5.61 15.39
C GLU A 295 -17.36 5.42 15.52
N ALA A 296 -16.68 6.31 16.21
CA ALA A 296 -15.26 6.19 16.46
C ALA A 296 -14.87 6.68 17.87
N VAL A 297 -13.96 5.96 18.51
CA VAL A 297 -13.31 6.42 19.74
C VAL A 297 -12.36 7.58 19.39
N PRO A 298 -12.42 8.74 20.06
CA PRO A 298 -11.67 9.94 19.68
C PRO A 298 -10.15 9.76 19.57
N CYS A 299 -9.55 8.87 20.35
CA CYS A 299 -8.09 8.62 20.32
C CYS A 299 -7.70 7.38 19.52
N ALA A 300 -8.65 6.68 18.86
CA ALA A 300 -8.40 5.42 18.17
C ALA A 300 -7.31 5.56 17.08
N PHE A 301 -7.30 6.64 16.33
CA PHE A 301 -6.31 6.92 15.30
C PHE A 301 -4.87 6.97 15.86
N LEU A 302 -4.66 7.64 17.00
CA LEU A 302 -3.34 7.73 17.64
C LEU A 302 -2.86 6.37 18.17
N LEU A 303 -3.78 5.63 18.81
CA LEU A 303 -3.47 4.31 19.35
C LEU A 303 -3.10 3.33 18.22
N LYS A 304 -3.84 3.33 17.11
CA LYS A 304 -3.51 2.50 15.95
C LYS A 304 -2.14 2.82 15.37
N MET A 305 -1.83 4.10 15.21
CA MET A 305 -0.52 4.56 14.75
C MET A 305 0.59 4.04 15.66
N LEU A 306 0.43 4.17 16.99
CA LEU A 306 1.39 3.71 17.98
C LEU A 306 1.59 2.19 17.91
N PHE A 307 0.51 1.40 17.93
CA PHE A 307 0.57 -0.05 17.85
C PHE A 307 1.26 -0.53 16.58
N THR A 308 0.94 0.08 15.43
CA THR A 308 1.55 -0.26 14.15
C THR A 308 3.04 0.10 14.12
N ALA A 309 3.40 1.29 14.59
CA ALA A 309 4.79 1.73 14.63
C ALA A 309 5.63 0.83 15.55
N LEU A 310 5.11 0.46 16.71
CA LEU A 310 5.78 -0.47 17.63
C LEU A 310 5.92 -1.87 17.02
N THR A 311 4.89 -2.39 16.36
CA THR A 311 4.91 -3.71 15.73
C THR A 311 5.94 -3.77 14.60
N LEU A 312 5.77 -2.92 13.59
CA LEU A 312 6.62 -2.94 12.40
C LEU A 312 8.04 -2.45 12.71
N GLY A 313 8.17 -1.45 13.58
CA GLY A 313 9.46 -0.92 14.04
C GLY A 313 10.31 -1.94 14.79
N ALA A 314 9.69 -2.86 15.51
CA ALA A 314 10.38 -3.95 16.20
C ALA A 314 10.94 -5.01 15.24
N GLY A 315 10.35 -5.17 14.05
CA GLY A 315 10.80 -6.13 13.04
C GLY A 315 9.77 -7.19 12.66
N PHE A 316 8.56 -7.12 13.18
CA PHE A 316 7.43 -7.92 12.70
C PHE A 316 7.14 -7.58 11.22
N LYS A 317 6.49 -8.49 10.52
CA LYS A 317 6.18 -8.34 9.09
C LYS A 317 4.70 -8.16 8.87
N GLY A 318 4.36 -7.31 7.90
CA GLY A 318 3.00 -6.96 7.52
C GLY A 318 3.00 -5.71 6.66
N GLY A 319 1.81 -5.26 6.23
CA GLY A 319 1.62 -4.03 5.48
C GLY A 319 1.29 -2.84 6.39
N GLU A 320 1.43 -1.66 5.85
CA GLU A 320 1.15 -0.38 6.53
C GLU A 320 -0.21 0.22 6.09
N ILE A 321 -0.79 -0.24 4.96
CA ILE A 321 -1.94 0.43 4.32
C ILE A 321 -3.23 0.29 5.14
N VAL A 322 -3.61 -0.90 5.63
CA VAL A 322 -4.81 -1.02 6.48
C VAL A 322 -4.71 -0.18 7.76
N PRO A 323 -3.58 -0.14 8.48
CA PRO A 323 -3.38 0.84 9.54
C PRO A 323 -3.60 2.30 9.13
N ILE A 324 -3.24 2.68 7.90
CA ILE A 324 -3.54 4.02 7.37
C ILE A 324 -5.06 4.19 7.19
N PHE A 325 -5.75 3.20 6.63
CA PHE A 325 -7.21 3.24 6.48
C PHE A 325 -7.91 3.37 7.83
N PHE A 326 -7.50 2.59 8.82
CA PHE A 326 -8.00 2.68 10.19
C PHE A 326 -7.81 4.09 10.76
N THR A 327 -6.58 4.59 10.66
CA THR A 327 -6.21 5.92 11.19
C THR A 327 -7.01 7.02 10.51
N GLY A 328 -7.11 6.96 9.17
CA GLY A 328 -7.86 7.94 8.38
C GLY A 328 -9.35 7.89 8.65
N ALA A 329 -9.95 6.70 8.69
CA ALA A 329 -11.38 6.53 8.95
C ALA A 329 -11.75 7.03 10.36
N THR A 330 -11.02 6.61 11.38
CA THR A 330 -11.32 7.02 12.76
C THR A 330 -11.05 8.51 13.01
N PHE A 331 -9.98 9.08 12.45
CA PHE A 331 -9.72 10.51 12.53
C PHE A 331 -10.79 11.31 11.78
N GLY A 332 -11.11 10.91 10.54
CA GLY A 332 -12.11 11.57 9.73
C GLY A 332 -13.50 11.54 10.35
N CYS A 333 -13.90 10.40 10.95
CA CYS A 333 -15.14 10.26 11.69
C CYS A 333 -15.26 11.26 12.86
N VAL A 334 -14.15 11.46 13.60
CA VAL A 334 -14.13 12.39 14.75
C VAL A 334 -14.00 13.85 14.33
N ALA A 335 -13.22 14.16 13.29
CA ALA A 335 -12.93 15.52 12.88
C ALA A 335 -14.05 16.15 12.03
N ALA A 336 -14.75 15.35 11.21
CA ALA A 336 -15.77 15.87 10.28
C ALA A 336 -16.95 16.58 10.96
N PRO A 337 -17.53 16.08 12.07
CA PRO A 337 -18.58 16.79 12.80
C PRO A 337 -18.16 18.16 13.31
N LEU A 338 -16.89 18.34 13.70
CA LEU A 338 -16.36 19.63 14.14
C LEU A 338 -16.34 20.67 13.01
N LEU A 339 -16.32 20.18 11.77
CA LEU A 339 -16.38 21.00 10.56
C LEU A 339 -17.81 21.09 9.98
N GLY A 340 -18.80 20.45 10.62
CA GLY A 340 -20.18 20.39 10.13
C GLY A 340 -20.40 19.45 8.94
N LEU A 341 -19.55 18.41 8.78
CA LEU A 341 -19.74 17.32 7.83
C LEU A 341 -20.26 16.08 8.56
N PRO A 342 -21.01 15.20 7.88
CA PRO A 342 -21.42 13.90 8.47
C PRO A 342 -20.22 13.05 8.86
N PRO A 343 -20.23 12.37 10.04
CA PRO A 343 -19.11 11.55 10.50
C PRO A 343 -18.80 10.38 9.54
N GLN A 344 -19.82 9.77 8.93
CA GLN A 344 -19.67 8.69 7.94
C GLN A 344 -18.87 9.15 6.71
N LEU A 345 -19.26 10.31 6.14
CA LEU A 345 -18.54 10.92 5.02
C LEU A 345 -17.12 11.31 5.44
N GLY A 346 -16.97 11.84 6.65
CA GLY A 346 -15.66 12.17 7.22
C GLY A 346 -14.75 10.97 7.34
N ALA A 347 -15.28 9.81 7.78
CA ALA A 347 -14.54 8.55 7.85
C ALA A 347 -14.08 8.08 6.47
N ALA A 348 -14.96 8.11 5.48
CA ALA A 348 -14.65 7.71 4.11
C ALA A 348 -13.60 8.65 3.48
N LEU A 349 -13.78 9.97 3.58
CA LEU A 349 -12.81 10.98 3.11
C LEU A 349 -11.46 10.79 3.83
N GLY A 350 -11.50 10.57 5.15
CA GLY A 350 -10.31 10.35 5.97
C GLY A 350 -9.52 9.12 5.56
N MET A 351 -10.19 7.99 5.35
CA MET A 351 -9.59 6.75 4.89
C MET A 351 -8.78 6.94 3.60
N VAL A 352 -9.40 7.58 2.60
CA VAL A 352 -8.83 7.70 1.26
C VAL A 352 -7.80 8.82 1.18
N ALA A 353 -8.07 9.98 1.78
CA ALA A 353 -7.16 11.11 1.74
C ALA A 353 -5.89 10.90 2.59
N LEU A 354 -5.98 10.18 3.73
CA LEU A 354 -4.79 9.79 4.49
C LEU A 354 -3.93 8.82 3.70
N PHE A 355 -4.55 7.84 3.04
CA PHE A 355 -3.85 6.91 2.15
C PHE A 355 -3.13 7.66 1.03
N CYS A 356 -3.80 8.63 0.40
CA CYS A 356 -3.22 9.49 -0.61
C CYS A 356 -1.98 10.24 -0.11
N GLY A 357 -2.08 10.90 1.05
CA GLY A 357 -0.97 11.66 1.63
C GLY A 357 0.22 10.79 2.04
N CYS A 358 -0.02 9.59 2.56
CA CYS A 358 1.04 8.65 2.95
C CYS A 358 1.73 7.98 1.76
N THR A 359 1.00 7.68 0.69
CA THR A 359 1.52 6.91 -0.45
C THR A 359 1.89 7.76 -1.66
N ASN A 360 1.48 9.02 -1.67
CA ASN A 360 1.65 9.94 -2.80
C ASN A 360 1.01 9.45 -4.11
N SER A 361 -0.17 8.81 -3.99
CA SER A 361 -0.88 8.18 -5.10
C SER A 361 -2.31 8.73 -5.26
N PRO A 362 -2.47 9.98 -5.74
CA PRO A 362 -3.77 10.64 -5.79
C PRO A 362 -4.78 9.96 -6.70
N LEU A 363 -4.39 9.53 -7.90
CA LEU A 363 -5.31 8.87 -8.83
C LEU A 363 -5.72 7.49 -8.33
N ALA A 364 -4.77 6.71 -7.78
CA ALA A 364 -5.07 5.43 -7.17
C ALA A 364 -6.04 5.58 -5.99
N SER A 365 -5.89 6.64 -5.19
CA SER A 365 -6.77 6.92 -4.06
C SER A 365 -8.19 7.27 -4.50
N ILE A 366 -8.35 8.06 -5.56
CA ILE A 366 -9.68 8.38 -6.14
C ILE A 366 -10.32 7.12 -6.72
N CYS A 367 -9.56 6.28 -7.44
CA CYS A 367 -10.05 4.99 -7.93
C CYS A 367 -10.48 4.07 -6.78
N LEU A 368 -9.70 4.05 -5.70
CA LEU A 368 -10.04 3.30 -4.49
C LEU A 368 -11.36 3.77 -3.87
N ALA A 369 -11.57 5.09 -3.79
CA ALA A 369 -12.82 5.65 -3.30
C ALA A 369 -14.02 5.18 -4.14
N ILE A 370 -13.88 5.16 -5.46
CA ILE A 370 -14.94 4.72 -6.37
C ILE A 370 -15.25 3.22 -6.20
N GLU A 371 -14.21 2.39 -6.09
CA GLU A 371 -14.38 0.93 -5.99
C GLU A 371 -14.88 0.50 -4.60
N VAL A 372 -14.51 1.22 -3.54
CA VAL A 372 -14.86 0.85 -2.16
C VAL A 372 -16.17 1.48 -1.69
N PHE A 373 -16.44 2.74 -2.05
CA PHE A 373 -17.63 3.49 -1.61
C PHE A 373 -18.65 3.75 -2.72
N GLY A 374 -18.36 3.34 -3.96
CA GLY A 374 -19.20 3.64 -5.12
C GLY A 374 -18.92 5.02 -5.73
N GLY A 375 -19.72 5.38 -6.74
CA GLY A 375 -19.54 6.62 -7.50
C GLY A 375 -20.06 7.88 -6.82
N GLN A 376 -20.58 7.80 -5.60
CA GLN A 376 -21.11 8.92 -4.84
C GLN A 376 -19.98 9.81 -4.29
N CYS A 377 -20.21 11.11 -4.20
CA CYS A 377 -19.27 12.08 -3.62
C CYS A 377 -17.85 12.08 -4.24
N VAL A 378 -17.64 11.56 -5.46
CA VAL A 378 -16.30 11.44 -6.11
C VAL A 378 -15.57 12.78 -6.16
N SER A 379 -16.28 13.89 -6.41
CA SER A 379 -15.68 15.25 -6.42
C SER A 379 -15.10 15.64 -5.05
N LEU A 380 -15.74 15.25 -3.95
CA LEU A 380 -15.25 15.51 -2.59
C LEU A 380 -14.06 14.61 -2.25
N PHE A 381 -14.09 13.35 -2.66
CA PHE A 381 -12.92 12.45 -2.56
C PHE A 381 -11.73 12.98 -3.35
N ALA A 382 -11.96 13.39 -4.60
CA ALA A 382 -10.89 13.95 -5.43
C ALA A 382 -10.29 15.22 -4.82
N LEU A 383 -11.12 16.12 -4.28
CA LEU A 383 -10.67 17.33 -3.61
C LEU A 383 -9.84 17.00 -2.36
N ALA A 384 -10.34 16.13 -1.48
CA ALA A 384 -9.62 15.72 -0.27
C ALA A 384 -8.28 15.08 -0.58
N CYS A 385 -8.23 14.18 -1.59
CA CYS A 385 -7.00 13.55 -2.06
C CYS A 385 -6.03 14.58 -2.63
N ALA A 386 -6.49 15.50 -3.48
CA ALA A 386 -5.64 16.52 -4.07
C ALA A 386 -5.00 17.42 -3.00
N VAL A 387 -5.78 17.88 -2.02
CA VAL A 387 -5.29 18.70 -0.90
C VAL A 387 -4.28 17.90 -0.06
N SER A 388 -4.62 16.65 0.29
CA SER A 388 -3.74 15.78 1.07
C SER A 388 -2.42 15.50 0.34
N TYR A 389 -2.47 15.20 -0.96
CA TYR A 389 -1.29 15.00 -1.79
C TYR A 389 -0.38 16.23 -1.84
N MET A 390 -0.95 17.39 -2.09
CA MET A 390 -0.16 18.64 -2.21
C MET A 390 0.51 19.01 -0.89
N LEU A 391 -0.23 18.96 0.21
CA LEU A 391 0.26 19.42 1.51
C LEU A 391 1.12 18.37 2.25
N SER A 392 1.09 17.09 1.86
CA SER A 392 1.98 16.06 2.43
C SER A 392 3.46 16.23 2.03
N SER A 393 3.78 17.24 1.23
CA SER A 393 5.14 17.52 0.78
C SER A 393 5.83 16.27 0.21
N TYR A 394 7.09 16.05 0.51
CA TYR A 394 7.87 14.88 0.07
C TYR A 394 7.94 13.77 1.12
N PHE A 395 7.05 13.81 2.13
CA PHE A 395 6.90 12.72 3.07
C PHE A 395 6.21 11.54 2.40
N SER A 396 6.70 10.35 2.69
CA SER A 396 6.18 9.12 2.12
C SER A 396 6.26 7.97 3.12
N LEU A 397 5.31 7.06 3.05
CA LEU A 397 5.38 5.77 3.71
C LEU A 397 6.60 4.96 3.25
N TYR A 398 6.94 5.10 1.99
CA TYR A 398 7.99 4.33 1.32
C TYR A 398 9.24 5.19 1.12
N ARG A 399 10.32 4.85 1.82
CA ARG A 399 11.60 5.58 1.74
C ARG A 399 12.26 5.54 0.36
N GLU A 400 11.97 4.48 -0.38
CA GLU A 400 12.50 4.25 -1.72
C GLU A 400 11.60 4.80 -2.82
N GLN A 401 10.53 5.51 -2.47
CA GLN A 401 9.71 6.23 -3.44
C GLN A 401 10.51 7.40 -4.02
N HIS A 402 10.45 7.54 -5.33
CA HIS A 402 11.19 8.56 -6.06
C HIS A 402 10.24 9.68 -6.52
N PHE A 403 10.65 10.93 -6.30
CA PHE A 403 9.90 12.11 -6.76
C PHE A 403 10.61 12.70 -7.96
N LEU A 404 9.94 12.76 -9.11
CA LEU A 404 10.49 13.31 -10.35
C LEU A 404 10.19 14.79 -10.53
N HIS A 405 9.03 15.23 -10.05
CA HIS A 405 8.57 16.61 -10.17
C HIS A 405 8.11 17.15 -8.82
N SER A 406 8.22 18.46 -8.66
CA SER A 406 7.68 19.15 -7.50
C SER A 406 6.15 19.05 -7.47
N LYS A 407 5.57 18.85 -6.29
CA LYS A 407 4.12 18.81 -6.11
C LYS A 407 3.45 20.18 -6.23
N LEU A 408 4.21 21.26 -6.01
CA LEU A 408 3.69 22.62 -5.94
C LEU A 408 4.08 23.48 -7.13
N ARG A 409 5.18 23.11 -7.83
CA ARG A 409 5.74 23.88 -8.94
C ARG A 409 6.07 22.97 -10.12
N ILE A 410 6.07 23.52 -11.33
CA ILE A 410 6.45 22.79 -12.53
C ILE A 410 7.99 22.82 -12.65
N VAL A 411 8.68 22.18 -11.69
CA VAL A 411 10.14 22.05 -11.64
C VAL A 411 10.52 20.61 -11.25
N GLY A 412 11.68 20.18 -11.69
CA GLY A 412 12.23 18.89 -11.26
C GLY A 412 12.63 18.91 -9.78
N VAL A 413 12.79 17.75 -9.18
CA VAL A 413 13.30 17.61 -7.81
C VAL A 413 14.42 16.58 -7.77
N GLN A 414 15.41 16.83 -6.92
CA GLN A 414 16.51 15.91 -6.67
C GLN A 414 16.66 15.62 -5.18
N ARG A 415 17.16 14.45 -4.84
CA ARG A 415 17.44 14.06 -3.46
C ARG A 415 18.86 14.48 -3.08
N VAL A 416 18.99 15.54 -2.27
CA VAL A 416 20.28 16.06 -1.79
C VAL A 416 20.39 15.80 -0.30
N HIS A 417 21.46 15.12 0.14
CA HIS A 417 21.72 14.78 1.56
C HIS A 417 20.53 14.12 2.29
N GLY A 418 19.74 13.33 1.55
CA GLY A 418 18.57 12.64 2.13
C GLY A 418 17.27 13.44 2.14
N HIS A 419 17.28 14.69 1.71
CA HIS A 419 16.12 15.56 1.55
C HIS A 419 15.83 15.85 0.08
N TRP A 420 14.55 16.00 -0.27
CA TRP A 420 14.13 16.40 -1.61
C TRP A 420 14.24 17.92 -1.75
N SER A 421 14.93 18.39 -2.77
CA SER A 421 15.05 19.81 -3.12
C SER A 421 14.60 20.05 -4.55
N GLU A 422 14.02 21.23 -4.81
CA GLU A 422 13.62 21.66 -6.15
C GLU A 422 14.89 22.01 -6.96
N THR A 423 14.93 21.62 -8.23
CA THR A 423 15.97 21.98 -9.19
C THR A 423 15.36 22.75 -10.34
N ASP A 424 16.01 23.84 -10.76
CA ASP A 424 15.58 24.56 -11.96
C ASP A 424 15.66 23.64 -13.19
N ALA A 425 14.61 23.63 -13.99
CA ALA A 425 14.49 22.78 -15.19
C ALA A 425 15.62 23.00 -16.22
N ALA A 426 16.36 24.09 -16.12
CA ALA A 426 17.46 24.42 -17.00
C ALA A 426 18.67 23.47 -16.87
N HIS A 427 18.82 22.75 -15.75
CA HIS A 427 19.94 21.82 -15.54
C HIS A 427 19.65 20.38 -15.97
N LEU A 428 18.41 20.03 -16.30
CA LEU A 428 18.03 18.67 -16.70
C LEU A 428 18.29 18.37 -18.18
N THR A 429 18.53 19.41 -19.01
CA THR A 429 18.77 19.27 -20.45
C THR A 429 20.24 19.25 -20.85
N THR A 430 21.18 19.43 -19.93
CA THR A 430 22.61 19.58 -20.28
C THR A 430 23.49 18.36 -19.99
N ASN A 431 22.94 17.26 -19.42
CA ASN A 431 23.74 16.07 -19.11
C ASN A 431 23.62 14.90 -20.10
N ASP A 432 22.91 15.06 -21.23
CA ASP A 432 22.77 13.97 -22.23
C ASP A 432 23.64 14.15 -23.48
N ASP A 433 24.45 15.24 -23.55
CA ASP A 433 25.31 15.53 -24.72
C ASP A 433 26.83 15.46 -24.38
N GLY A 434 27.25 14.44 -23.68
CA GLY A 434 28.69 14.32 -23.43
C GLY A 434 29.14 12.99 -22.85
N GLU A 435 29.08 11.92 -23.67
CA GLU A 435 30.14 10.90 -23.72
C GLU A 435 29.85 9.98 -24.92
N ASN A 436 30.78 10.09 -25.91
CA ASN A 436 30.93 9.19 -27.05
C ASN A 436 31.37 7.78 -26.64
#